data_53a1f720f8d7e2417178d8e24469f19b
#
_entry.id   53a1f720f8d7e2417178d8e24469f19b
#
_cell.length_a   1.000
_cell.length_b   1.000
_cell.length_c   1.000
_cell.angle_alpha   90.00
_cell.angle_beta   90.00
_cell.angle_gamma   90.00
#
_symmetry.space_group_name_H-M   'P 1'
#
loop_
_entity.id
_entity.type
_entity.pdbx_description
1 polymer ?
#
loop_
_entity_poly.entity_id
_entity_poly.type
_entity_poly.pdbx_seq_one_letter_code
_entity_poly.pdbx_strand_id
1 'polypeptide(L)'
;MVRTTRFRGYQYTIGKNGVITPMIMFDPVEFNGTIHNLASGHSYERFKALALKYGDLIDVTYVNDVMPYVSNHRCPENDANPNKLERFIDICPSCGSTLEESISGKSVVCPNPDCPGRGLARMEDMLQKINFRDFSGATIRELNITSFTQLINITKDQLTSLGEINSAKFMDRINELKTNKIYDYNIIGALGFSDIAIKSWKLILHELRLEEIMNLDPATLEFKLLKIKGIGKVATETIINERHLFMQDLVTISEMPNVVRTCGLVDNRKKIVITGFRDDTLSDLVSPLGYFVTDSGVTRDTSILLIPQPGFASSKVDKAMKYGVQIETIVDFRKRLGL
;
A
#
# COMPACT_ATOMS: atom_id res chain seq x y z
N MET A 1 27.99 7.59 -6.54
CA MET A 1 28.51 7.64 -7.94
C MET A 1 27.56 8.50 -8.76
N VAL A 2 28.04 9.45 -9.57
CA VAL A 2 27.23 10.31 -10.46
C VAL A 2 27.58 9.97 -11.91
N ARG A 3 26.57 9.90 -12.77
CA ARG A 3 26.72 9.73 -14.21
C ARG A 3 26.03 10.89 -14.94
N THR A 4 26.71 11.50 -15.89
CA THR A 4 26.12 12.54 -16.75
C THR A 4 25.60 11.88 -18.01
N THR A 5 24.34 12.19 -18.36
CA THR A 5 23.66 11.62 -19.56
C THR A 5 22.75 12.66 -20.18
N ARG A 6 22.11 12.31 -21.31
CA ARG A 6 21.19 13.21 -22.03
C ARG A 6 19.74 12.86 -21.72
N PHE A 7 18.98 13.89 -21.39
CA PHE A 7 17.53 13.80 -21.26
C PHE A 7 16.85 13.49 -22.61
N ARG A 8 15.89 12.55 -22.59
CA ARG A 8 15.20 12.06 -23.80
C ARG A 8 13.68 12.23 -23.76
N GLY A 9 13.16 12.89 -22.74
CA GLY A 9 11.73 13.15 -22.59
C GLY A 9 11.17 12.55 -21.31
N TYR A 10 9.85 12.56 -21.20
CA TYR A 10 9.13 12.02 -20.06
C TYR A 10 8.23 10.86 -20.48
N GLN A 11 8.18 9.86 -19.62
CA GLN A 11 7.11 8.87 -19.53
C GLN A 11 6.26 9.17 -18.32
N TYR A 12 4.98 8.83 -18.35
CA TYR A 12 4.08 9.14 -17.25
C TYR A 12 3.47 7.87 -16.68
N THR A 13 3.41 7.79 -15.35
CA THR A 13 2.74 6.72 -14.61
C THR A 13 1.57 7.29 -13.83
N ILE A 14 0.58 6.44 -13.55
CA ILE A 14 -0.61 6.79 -12.77
C ILE A 14 -0.57 6.03 -11.46
N GLY A 15 -0.70 6.75 -10.35
CA GLY A 15 -0.88 6.16 -9.03
C GLY A 15 -2.34 5.76 -8.76
N LYS A 16 -2.56 4.97 -7.72
CA LYS A 16 -3.89 4.51 -7.29
C LYS A 16 -4.90 5.63 -7.02
N ASN A 17 -4.43 6.80 -6.60
CA ASN A 17 -5.27 7.99 -6.35
C ASN A 17 -5.36 8.90 -7.59
N GLY A 18 -4.97 8.42 -8.78
CA GLY A 18 -5.02 9.18 -10.03
C GLY A 18 -3.87 10.17 -10.23
N VAL A 19 -2.93 10.29 -9.29
CA VAL A 19 -1.79 11.20 -9.42
C VAL A 19 -0.90 10.77 -10.58
N ILE A 20 -0.59 11.72 -11.48
CA ILE A 20 0.32 11.51 -12.60
C ILE A 20 1.73 11.83 -12.14
N THR A 21 2.61 10.84 -12.24
CA THR A 21 4.03 10.99 -11.90
C THR A 21 4.86 10.98 -13.18
N PRO A 22 5.67 12.03 -13.44
CA PRO A 22 6.59 12.04 -14.56
C PRO A 22 7.78 11.12 -14.26
N MET A 23 8.18 10.33 -15.24
CA MET A 23 9.39 9.53 -15.21
C MET A 23 10.36 10.12 -16.24
N ILE A 24 11.57 10.47 -15.82
CA ILE A 24 12.60 11.12 -16.64
C ILE A 24 13.30 10.03 -17.45
N MET A 25 13.18 10.09 -18.77
CA MET A 25 13.90 9.22 -19.71
C MET A 25 15.24 9.84 -20.09
N PHE A 26 16.29 9.02 -20.16
CA PHE A 26 17.63 9.45 -20.53
C PHE A 26 18.41 8.35 -21.26
N ASP A 27 19.52 8.72 -21.92
CA ASP A 27 20.40 7.72 -22.53
C ASP A 27 20.92 6.76 -21.47
N PRO A 28 21.02 5.45 -21.78
CA PRO A 28 21.39 4.43 -20.82
C PRO A 28 22.68 4.76 -20.05
N VAL A 29 22.66 4.59 -18.75
CA VAL A 29 23.82 4.69 -17.85
C VAL A 29 23.94 3.46 -17.00
N GLU A 30 25.17 3.06 -16.70
CA GLU A 30 25.44 1.88 -15.87
C GLU A 30 25.76 2.27 -14.42
N PHE A 31 25.12 1.62 -13.48
CA PHE A 31 25.42 1.65 -12.05
C PHE A 31 25.54 0.23 -11.52
N ASN A 32 26.69 -0.12 -10.95
CA ASN A 32 26.93 -1.41 -10.32
C ASN A 32 26.54 -2.62 -11.18
N GLY A 33 26.85 -2.58 -12.49
CA GLY A 33 26.54 -3.65 -13.44
C GLY A 33 25.10 -3.65 -13.97
N THR A 34 24.27 -2.69 -13.56
CA THR A 34 22.88 -2.57 -14.03
C THR A 34 22.72 -1.32 -14.90
N ILE A 35 22.09 -1.48 -16.06
CA ILE A 35 21.81 -0.38 -17.00
C ILE A 35 20.47 0.25 -16.64
N HIS A 36 20.45 1.57 -16.54
CA HIS A 36 19.29 2.39 -16.28
C HIS A 36 19.10 3.46 -17.34
N ASN A 37 17.87 3.69 -17.74
CA ASN A 37 17.48 4.73 -18.69
C ASN A 37 16.23 5.50 -18.22
N LEU A 38 15.82 5.29 -16.98
CA LEU A 38 14.62 5.87 -16.40
C LEU A 38 14.86 6.23 -14.93
N ALA A 39 14.39 7.41 -14.52
CA ALA A 39 14.40 7.86 -13.13
C ALA A 39 13.06 8.49 -12.76
N SER A 40 12.70 8.46 -11.47
CA SER A 40 11.50 9.16 -11.01
C SER A 40 11.66 10.69 -11.10
N GLY A 41 10.69 11.35 -11.71
CA GLY A 41 10.55 12.80 -11.67
C GLY A 41 9.86 13.30 -10.38
N HIS A 42 9.43 12.40 -9.51
CA HIS A 42 8.76 12.58 -8.22
C HIS A 42 7.40 13.27 -8.29
N SER A 43 7.34 14.54 -8.67
CA SER A 43 6.11 15.34 -8.61
C SER A 43 6.02 16.34 -9.77
N TYR A 44 4.82 16.86 -9.98
CA TYR A 44 4.58 17.95 -10.92
C TYR A 44 5.35 19.23 -10.55
N GLU A 45 5.48 19.52 -9.26
CA GLU A 45 6.29 20.64 -8.77
C GLU A 45 7.76 20.50 -9.19
N ARG A 46 8.32 19.29 -9.05
CA ARG A 46 9.69 19.01 -9.48
C ARG A 46 9.85 19.05 -10.99
N PHE A 47 8.85 18.55 -11.74
CA PHE A 47 8.82 18.68 -13.18
C PHE A 47 8.96 20.16 -13.60
N LYS A 48 8.15 21.05 -13.02
CA LYS A 48 8.23 22.49 -13.27
C LYS A 48 9.59 23.08 -12.90
N ALA A 49 10.13 22.67 -11.77
CA ALA A 49 11.42 23.16 -11.27
C ALA A 49 12.62 22.73 -12.13
N LEU A 50 12.60 21.51 -12.67
CA LEU A 50 13.66 21.00 -13.52
C LEU A 50 13.64 21.64 -14.92
N ALA A 51 12.47 21.97 -15.45
CA ALA A 51 12.29 22.68 -16.72
C ALA A 51 13.17 22.13 -17.87
N LEU A 52 13.25 20.80 -18.02
CA LEU A 52 14.14 20.13 -18.95
C LEU A 52 13.71 20.33 -20.41
N LYS A 53 14.70 20.46 -21.29
CA LYS A 53 14.56 20.46 -22.75
C LYS A 53 15.16 19.18 -23.32
N TYR A 54 14.58 18.61 -24.36
CA TYR A 54 15.12 17.42 -25.02
C TYR A 54 16.60 17.60 -25.36
N GLY A 55 17.43 16.64 -24.95
CA GLY A 55 18.88 16.66 -25.19
C GLY A 55 19.70 17.37 -24.09
N ASP A 56 19.08 17.97 -23.08
CA ASP A 56 19.80 18.56 -21.94
C ASP A 56 20.69 17.53 -21.23
N LEU A 57 21.82 17.99 -20.71
CA LEU A 57 22.65 17.14 -19.86
C LEU A 57 22.13 17.11 -18.44
N ILE A 58 21.94 15.92 -17.92
CA ILE A 58 21.49 15.67 -16.56
C ILE A 58 22.47 14.78 -15.81
N ASP A 59 22.63 15.03 -14.53
CA ASP A 59 23.44 14.22 -13.64
C ASP A 59 22.53 13.23 -12.88
N VAL A 60 22.73 11.94 -13.12
CA VAL A 60 21.98 10.85 -12.49
C VAL A 60 22.83 10.22 -11.39
N THR A 61 22.27 10.00 -10.23
CA THR A 61 22.92 9.32 -9.10
C THR A 61 21.97 8.30 -8.48
N TYR A 62 22.51 7.42 -7.66
CA TYR A 62 21.73 6.52 -6.82
C TYR A 62 21.49 7.14 -5.44
N VAL A 63 20.25 7.13 -4.98
CA VAL A 63 19.88 7.49 -3.62
C VAL A 63 19.58 6.21 -2.85
N ASN A 64 20.27 6.01 -1.72
CA ASN A 64 20.15 4.84 -0.85
C ASN A 64 20.34 3.48 -1.58
N ASP A 65 21.15 3.45 -2.64
CA ASP A 65 21.43 2.27 -3.47
C ASP A 65 20.19 1.56 -4.07
N VAL A 66 19.03 2.28 -4.17
CA VAL A 66 17.76 1.65 -4.58
C VAL A 66 17.24 2.20 -5.91
N MET A 67 17.29 3.52 -6.13
CA MET A 67 16.65 4.12 -7.31
C MET A 67 17.50 5.23 -7.95
N PRO A 68 17.55 5.28 -9.31
CA PRO A 68 18.13 6.40 -10.03
C PRO A 68 17.39 7.70 -9.72
N TYR A 69 18.15 8.75 -9.50
CA TYR A 69 17.67 10.08 -9.17
C TYR A 69 18.43 11.13 -9.98
N VAL A 70 17.73 12.10 -10.56
CA VAL A 70 18.36 13.24 -11.22
C VAL A 70 18.78 14.24 -10.16
N SER A 71 20.09 14.31 -9.86
CA SER A 71 20.62 15.15 -8.80
C SER A 71 20.86 16.59 -9.25
N ASN A 72 21.19 16.79 -10.51
CA ASN A 72 21.49 18.08 -11.10
C ASN A 72 21.07 18.13 -12.57
N HIS A 73 20.82 19.32 -13.03
CA HIS A 73 20.53 19.64 -14.41
C HIS A 73 21.51 20.74 -14.83
N ARG A 74 22.25 20.46 -15.88
CA ARG A 74 23.13 21.43 -16.49
C ARG A 74 22.47 21.94 -17.75
N CYS A 75 21.90 23.13 -17.68
CA CYS A 75 21.73 23.91 -18.90
C CYS A 75 23.14 24.22 -19.45
N PRO A 76 23.42 23.97 -20.73
CA PRO A 76 24.61 24.51 -21.37
C PRO A 76 24.62 26.03 -21.10
N GLU A 77 25.76 26.55 -20.65
CA GLU A 77 25.95 27.99 -20.53
C GLU A 77 25.44 28.65 -21.82
N ASN A 78 24.57 29.64 -21.68
CA ASN A 78 23.93 30.41 -22.76
C ASN A 78 22.62 29.88 -23.35
N ASP A 79 21.84 29.08 -22.63
CA ASP A 79 20.56 28.59 -23.20
C ASP A 79 20.70 28.00 -24.61
N ALA A 80 21.86 27.37 -24.89
CA ALA A 80 22.29 26.94 -26.19
C ALA A 80 21.49 25.76 -26.76
N ASN A 81 20.61 25.16 -25.97
CA ASN A 81 19.71 24.13 -26.47
C ASN A 81 18.50 24.80 -27.15
N PRO A 82 18.39 24.73 -28.48
CA PRO A 82 17.30 25.37 -29.22
C PRO A 82 15.95 24.67 -29.04
N ASN A 83 15.95 23.49 -28.42
CA ASN A 83 14.73 22.72 -28.22
C ASN A 83 13.77 23.44 -27.28
N LYS A 84 12.48 23.25 -27.51
CA LYS A 84 11.44 23.78 -26.65
C LYS A 84 11.44 23.02 -25.31
N LEU A 85 11.03 23.74 -24.27
CA LEU A 85 10.76 23.15 -22.98
C LEU A 85 9.71 22.04 -23.12
N GLU A 86 9.97 20.90 -22.51
CA GLU A 86 8.99 19.81 -22.41
C GLU A 86 7.78 20.27 -21.61
N ARG A 87 6.59 19.98 -22.13
CA ARG A 87 5.32 20.28 -21.44
C ARG A 87 4.83 19.06 -20.71
N PHE A 88 4.15 19.29 -19.61
CA PHE A 88 3.40 18.22 -18.95
C PHE A 88 2.21 17.82 -19.83
N ILE A 89 1.81 16.56 -19.77
CA ILE A 89 0.67 16.08 -20.55
C ILE A 89 -0.64 16.65 -20.01
N ASP A 90 -1.58 16.91 -20.93
CA ASP A 90 -2.92 17.40 -20.59
C ASP A 90 -3.97 16.29 -20.57
N ILE A 91 -3.61 15.13 -21.12
CA ILE A 91 -4.50 13.98 -21.31
C ILE A 91 -3.95 12.77 -20.55
N CYS A 92 -4.82 12.06 -19.87
CA CYS A 92 -4.47 10.82 -19.18
C CYS A 92 -3.97 9.75 -20.16
N PRO A 93 -2.75 9.19 -19.99
CA PRO A 93 -2.21 8.22 -20.94
C PRO A 93 -2.92 6.86 -20.87
N SER A 94 -3.77 6.62 -19.87
CA SER A 94 -4.50 5.36 -19.71
C SER A 94 -5.94 5.41 -20.19
N CYS A 95 -6.69 6.48 -19.85
CA CYS A 95 -8.12 6.55 -20.16
C CYS A 95 -8.52 7.70 -21.08
N GLY A 96 -7.59 8.58 -21.47
CA GLY A 96 -7.86 9.71 -22.37
C GLY A 96 -8.62 10.90 -21.73
N SER A 97 -8.91 10.86 -20.44
CA SER A 97 -9.57 11.98 -19.75
C SER A 97 -8.63 13.18 -19.64
N THR A 98 -9.18 14.40 -19.71
CA THR A 98 -8.44 15.62 -19.43
C THR A 98 -7.96 15.60 -17.99
N LEU A 99 -6.68 15.93 -17.80
CA LEU A 99 -6.05 15.97 -16.47
C LEU A 99 -6.34 17.29 -15.77
N GLU A 100 -6.35 17.26 -14.45
CA GLU A 100 -6.63 18.42 -13.61
C GLU A 100 -5.49 18.67 -12.62
N GLU A 101 -5.16 19.93 -12.36
CA GLU A 101 -4.27 20.26 -11.25
C GLU A 101 -5.00 20.07 -9.92
N SER A 102 -4.30 19.47 -8.95
CA SER A 102 -4.81 19.40 -7.58
C SER A 102 -5.02 20.81 -7.00
N ILE A 103 -5.91 20.94 -6.03
CA ILE A 103 -6.20 22.22 -5.34
C ILE A 103 -4.91 22.88 -4.80
N SER A 104 -3.94 22.07 -4.40
CA SER A 104 -2.63 22.58 -3.91
C SER A 104 -1.67 23.02 -5.02
N GLY A 105 -1.97 22.75 -6.31
CA GLY A 105 -1.10 23.00 -7.45
C GLY A 105 0.21 22.17 -7.48
N LYS A 106 0.31 21.17 -6.59
CA LYS A 106 1.53 20.34 -6.44
C LYS A 106 1.53 19.08 -7.28
N SER A 107 0.37 18.64 -7.70
CA SER A 107 0.20 17.42 -8.50
C SER A 107 -0.83 17.64 -9.61
N VAL A 108 -0.74 16.81 -10.62
CA VAL A 108 -1.75 16.68 -11.70
C VAL A 108 -2.40 15.31 -11.53
N VAL A 109 -3.71 15.26 -11.66
CA VAL A 109 -4.50 14.06 -11.39
C VAL A 109 -5.42 13.72 -12.56
N CYS A 110 -5.63 12.44 -12.78
CA CYS A 110 -6.72 11.96 -13.62
C CYS A 110 -8.02 11.97 -12.81
N PRO A 111 -9.04 12.76 -13.19
CA PRO A 111 -10.29 12.85 -12.44
C PRO A 111 -11.18 11.61 -12.59
N ASN A 112 -10.93 10.77 -13.60
CA ASN A 112 -11.74 9.57 -13.85
C ASN A 112 -11.51 8.51 -12.76
N PRO A 113 -12.52 8.21 -11.91
CA PRO A 113 -12.39 7.19 -10.86
C PRO A 113 -12.26 5.77 -11.43
N ASP A 114 -12.80 5.50 -12.62
CA ASP A 114 -12.76 4.21 -13.31
C ASP A 114 -11.59 4.08 -14.28
N CYS A 115 -10.58 4.94 -14.15
CA CYS A 115 -9.39 4.89 -14.98
C CYS A 115 -8.66 3.54 -14.83
N PRO A 116 -8.45 2.76 -15.92
CA PRO A 116 -7.75 1.47 -15.85
C PRO A 116 -6.36 1.58 -15.21
N GLY A 117 -5.62 2.67 -15.47
CA GLY A 117 -4.33 2.89 -14.85
C GLY A 117 -4.39 3.03 -13.32
N ARG A 118 -5.46 3.62 -12.77
CA ARG A 118 -5.71 3.64 -11.32
C ARG A 118 -6.02 2.24 -10.80
N GLY A 119 -6.81 1.46 -11.55
CA GLY A 119 -7.11 0.06 -11.22
C GLY A 119 -5.84 -0.78 -11.14
N LEU A 120 -4.97 -0.71 -12.16
CA LEU A 120 -3.67 -1.40 -12.17
C LEU A 120 -2.81 -0.99 -10.97
N ALA A 121 -2.69 0.30 -10.68
CA ALA A 121 -1.90 0.77 -9.54
C ALA A 121 -2.47 0.32 -8.18
N ARG A 122 -3.80 0.24 -8.04
CA ARG A 122 -4.45 -0.34 -6.85
C ARG A 122 -4.13 -1.82 -6.70
N MET A 123 -4.18 -2.58 -7.79
CA MET A 123 -3.84 -4.00 -7.77
C MET A 123 -2.38 -4.25 -7.41
N GLU A 124 -1.45 -3.45 -7.91
CA GLU A 124 -0.04 -3.52 -7.54
C GLU A 124 0.18 -3.29 -6.02
N ASP A 125 -0.44 -2.26 -5.46
CA ASP A 125 -0.43 -1.97 -4.02
C ASP A 125 -1.09 -3.10 -3.21
N MET A 126 -2.20 -3.63 -3.71
CA MET A 126 -2.92 -4.75 -3.09
C MET A 126 -2.07 -6.01 -3.00
N LEU A 127 -1.39 -6.42 -4.08
CA LEU A 127 -0.55 -7.62 -4.08
C LEU A 127 0.51 -7.58 -3.00
N GLN A 128 1.13 -6.40 -2.79
CA GLN A 128 2.12 -6.22 -1.72
C GLN A 128 1.49 -6.39 -0.34
N LYS A 129 0.31 -5.79 -0.13
CA LYS A 129 -0.40 -5.82 1.16
C LYS A 129 -0.93 -7.20 1.54
N ILE A 130 -1.40 -7.99 0.56
CA ILE A 130 -1.86 -9.36 0.78
C ILE A 130 -0.74 -10.39 0.68
N ASN A 131 0.52 -9.95 0.50
CA ASN A 131 1.70 -10.80 0.38
C ASN A 131 1.59 -11.84 -0.76
N PHE A 132 1.08 -11.40 -1.92
CA PHE A 132 1.00 -12.23 -3.13
C PHE A 132 2.38 -12.37 -3.75
N ARG A 133 3.14 -13.35 -3.27
CA ARG A 133 4.57 -13.55 -3.58
C ARG A 133 4.76 -14.02 -5.03
N ASP A 134 6.00 -13.88 -5.51
CA ASP A 134 6.51 -14.35 -6.80
C ASP A 134 6.00 -13.60 -8.03
N PHE A 135 5.05 -12.67 -7.87
CA PHE A 135 4.51 -11.87 -8.97
C PHE A 135 4.57 -10.39 -8.64
N SER A 136 5.06 -9.62 -9.62
CA SER A 136 5.21 -8.18 -9.49
C SER A 136 4.05 -7.42 -10.15
N GLY A 137 4.05 -6.10 -9.96
CA GLY A 137 3.15 -5.22 -10.69
C GLY A 137 3.26 -5.35 -12.23
N ALA A 138 4.44 -5.73 -12.75
CA ALA A 138 4.60 -5.98 -14.18
C ALA A 138 3.69 -7.10 -14.68
N THR A 139 3.57 -8.20 -13.92
CA THR A 139 2.67 -9.31 -14.24
C THR A 139 1.20 -8.85 -14.24
N ILE A 140 0.80 -8.03 -13.28
CA ILE A 140 -0.56 -7.49 -13.20
C ILE A 140 -0.88 -6.59 -14.40
N ARG A 141 0.10 -5.79 -14.85
CA ARG A 141 -0.05 -4.96 -16.07
C ARG A 141 -0.15 -5.81 -17.31
N GLU A 142 0.69 -6.82 -17.45
CA GLU A 142 0.66 -7.76 -18.58
C GLU A 142 -0.69 -8.46 -18.69
N LEU A 143 -1.24 -8.92 -17.58
CA LEU A 143 -2.54 -9.58 -17.51
C LEU A 143 -3.73 -8.60 -17.49
N ASN A 144 -3.47 -7.30 -17.43
CA ASN A 144 -4.47 -6.22 -17.34
C ASN A 144 -5.51 -6.44 -16.22
N ILE A 145 -5.06 -6.87 -15.03
CA ILE A 145 -5.92 -7.12 -13.87
C ILE A 145 -6.10 -5.80 -13.11
N THR A 146 -7.31 -5.25 -13.12
CA THR A 146 -7.62 -3.93 -12.55
C THR A 146 -8.48 -3.99 -11.28
N SER A 147 -8.97 -5.17 -10.88
CA SER A 147 -9.78 -5.39 -9.67
C SER A 147 -9.47 -6.72 -8.99
N PHE A 148 -9.81 -6.81 -7.70
CA PHE A 148 -9.68 -8.05 -6.95
C PHE A 148 -10.58 -9.15 -7.51
N THR A 149 -11.79 -8.80 -7.93
CA THR A 149 -12.73 -9.74 -8.56
C THR A 149 -12.14 -10.37 -9.82
N GLN A 150 -11.46 -9.59 -10.67
CA GLN A 150 -10.75 -10.14 -11.82
C GLN A 150 -9.62 -11.07 -11.38
N LEU A 151 -8.83 -10.68 -10.38
CA LEU A 151 -7.73 -11.50 -9.86
C LEU A 151 -8.22 -12.86 -9.37
N ILE A 152 -9.25 -12.87 -8.51
CA ILE A 152 -9.71 -14.11 -7.87
C ILE A 152 -10.44 -15.04 -8.85
N ASN A 153 -11.03 -14.51 -9.92
CA ASN A 153 -11.75 -15.26 -10.94
C ASN A 153 -10.93 -15.55 -12.20
N ILE A 154 -9.62 -15.25 -12.20
CA ILE A 154 -8.75 -15.50 -13.35
C ILE A 154 -8.73 -16.99 -13.70
N THR A 155 -8.74 -17.30 -14.99
CA THR A 155 -8.68 -18.66 -15.50
C THR A 155 -7.29 -19.01 -16.03
N LYS A 156 -6.98 -20.30 -16.10
CA LYS A 156 -5.69 -20.77 -16.63
C LYS A 156 -5.43 -20.28 -18.06
N ASP A 157 -6.48 -20.19 -18.89
CA ASP A 157 -6.37 -19.74 -20.27
C ASP A 157 -5.94 -18.27 -20.39
N GLN A 158 -6.29 -17.44 -19.42
CA GLN A 158 -5.87 -16.03 -19.36
C GLN A 158 -4.41 -15.85 -18.94
N LEU A 159 -3.77 -16.89 -18.43
CA LEU A 159 -2.38 -16.88 -17.97
C LEU A 159 -1.36 -17.40 -18.99
N THR A 160 -1.80 -17.70 -20.20
CA THR A 160 -0.94 -18.33 -21.24
C THR A 160 0.30 -17.52 -21.58
N SER A 161 0.24 -16.17 -21.49
CA SER A 161 1.38 -15.27 -21.72
C SER A 161 2.51 -15.48 -20.72
N LEU A 162 2.22 -15.95 -19.51
CA LEU A 162 3.23 -16.18 -18.46
C LEU A 162 4.06 -17.46 -18.66
N GLY A 163 3.66 -18.31 -19.60
CA GLY A 163 4.20 -19.66 -19.78
C GLY A 163 3.70 -20.64 -18.71
N GLU A 164 3.86 -21.93 -18.98
CA GLU A 164 3.21 -23.00 -18.20
C GLU A 164 3.57 -23.00 -16.72
N ILE A 165 4.87 -22.86 -16.40
CA ILE A 165 5.37 -22.90 -15.01
C ILE A 165 4.84 -21.72 -14.18
N ASN A 166 4.90 -20.51 -14.74
CA ASN A 166 4.43 -19.31 -14.02
C ASN A 166 2.91 -19.30 -13.92
N SER A 167 2.20 -19.77 -14.95
CA SER A 167 0.74 -19.92 -14.91
C SER A 167 0.32 -20.87 -13.78
N ALA A 168 0.99 -22.02 -13.63
CA ALA A 168 0.72 -22.94 -12.53
C ALA A 168 0.95 -22.29 -11.16
N LYS A 169 2.10 -21.65 -10.96
CA LYS A 169 2.41 -20.92 -9.72
C LYS A 169 1.40 -19.81 -9.42
N PHE A 170 0.94 -19.08 -10.45
CA PHE A 170 -0.08 -18.04 -10.27
C PHE A 170 -1.40 -18.63 -9.79
N MET A 171 -1.85 -19.73 -10.40
CA MET A 171 -3.05 -20.44 -9.96
C MET A 171 -2.93 -20.99 -8.54
N ASP A 172 -1.75 -21.48 -8.15
CA ASP A 172 -1.50 -21.93 -6.76
C ASP A 172 -1.69 -20.76 -5.77
N ARG A 173 -1.18 -19.56 -6.09
CA ARG A 173 -1.40 -18.36 -5.25
C ARG A 173 -2.87 -17.94 -5.18
N ILE A 174 -3.60 -18.05 -6.29
CA ILE A 174 -5.06 -17.81 -6.28
C ILE A 174 -5.78 -18.84 -5.39
N ASN A 175 -5.39 -20.12 -5.48
CA ASN A 175 -5.96 -21.15 -4.62
C ASN A 175 -5.64 -20.92 -3.14
N GLU A 176 -4.43 -20.48 -2.80
CA GLU A 176 -4.08 -20.07 -1.43
C GLU A 176 -4.98 -18.92 -0.95
N LEU A 177 -5.24 -17.90 -1.78
CA LEU A 177 -6.15 -16.81 -1.43
C LEU A 177 -7.59 -17.28 -1.21
N LYS A 178 -8.03 -18.34 -1.91
CA LYS A 178 -9.38 -18.91 -1.80
C LYS A 178 -9.54 -19.88 -0.63
N THR A 179 -8.45 -20.43 -0.12
CA THR A 179 -8.51 -21.51 0.91
C THR A 179 -7.98 -21.08 2.26
N ASN A 180 -6.92 -20.26 2.31
CA ASN A 180 -6.34 -19.80 3.56
C ASN A 180 -7.25 -18.77 4.23
N LYS A 181 -7.40 -18.90 5.56
CA LYS A 181 -8.18 -17.94 6.34
C LYS A 181 -7.56 -16.55 6.26
N ILE A 182 -8.36 -15.57 5.86
CA ILE A 182 -7.99 -14.16 5.83
C ILE A 182 -9.08 -13.33 6.50
N TYR A 183 -8.68 -12.36 7.34
CA TYR A 183 -9.66 -11.45 7.94
C TYR A 183 -10.15 -10.42 6.91
N ASP A 184 -11.45 -10.12 6.97
CA ASP A 184 -12.11 -9.16 6.07
C ASP A 184 -11.42 -7.80 6.07
N TYR A 185 -10.99 -7.27 7.22
CA TYR A 185 -10.27 -5.98 7.29
C TYR A 185 -8.92 -5.99 6.56
N ASN A 186 -8.25 -7.13 6.46
CA ASN A 186 -6.97 -7.21 5.74
C ASN A 186 -7.18 -7.10 4.23
N ILE A 187 -8.15 -7.84 3.71
CA ILE A 187 -8.41 -7.86 2.26
C ILE A 187 -9.09 -6.56 1.81
N ILE A 188 -10.07 -6.04 2.57
CA ILE A 188 -10.75 -4.78 2.26
C ILE A 188 -9.79 -3.59 2.42
N GLY A 189 -8.96 -3.58 3.45
CA GLY A 189 -7.93 -2.55 3.62
C GLY A 189 -6.83 -2.58 2.56
N ALA A 190 -6.69 -3.70 1.84
CA ALA A 190 -5.78 -3.82 0.71
C ALA A 190 -6.39 -3.31 -0.61
N LEU A 191 -7.72 -3.21 -0.76
CA LEU A 191 -8.39 -2.77 -2.00
C LEU A 191 -7.94 -1.38 -2.50
N GLY A 192 -7.50 -0.51 -1.59
CA GLY A 192 -6.92 0.78 -1.97
C GLY A 192 -7.87 1.97 -1.88
N PHE A 193 -8.85 1.93 -0.97
CA PHE A 193 -9.57 3.15 -0.55
C PHE A 193 -8.57 4.25 -0.18
N SER A 194 -8.83 5.46 -0.64
CA SER A 194 -7.92 6.59 -0.46
C SER A 194 -7.72 6.90 1.03
N ASP A 195 -6.44 6.94 1.44
CA ASP A 195 -6.01 7.34 2.79
C ASP A 195 -6.64 6.57 3.98
N ILE A 196 -7.18 5.36 3.74
CA ILE A 196 -7.71 4.49 4.77
C ILE A 196 -6.77 3.32 5.02
N ALA A 197 -6.15 3.32 6.19
CA ALA A 197 -5.24 2.24 6.57
C ALA A 197 -6.00 0.95 6.97
N ILE A 198 -5.34 -0.20 6.84
CA ILE A 198 -5.87 -1.51 7.30
C ILE A 198 -6.34 -1.47 8.77
N LYS A 199 -5.63 -0.72 9.63
CA LYS A 199 -6.01 -0.54 11.04
C LYS A 199 -7.37 0.14 11.20
N SER A 200 -7.69 1.11 10.35
CA SER A 200 -9.01 1.78 10.34
C SER A 200 -10.11 0.81 9.89
N TRP A 201 -9.85 0.01 8.87
CA TRP A 201 -10.78 -1.04 8.44
C TRP A 201 -11.04 -2.07 9.53
N LYS A 202 -10.03 -2.44 10.32
CA LYS A 202 -10.21 -3.32 11.48
C LYS A 202 -11.19 -2.73 12.51
N LEU A 203 -11.09 -1.43 12.80
CA LEU A 203 -12.02 -0.75 13.71
C LEU A 203 -13.45 -0.71 13.13
N ILE A 204 -13.57 -0.39 11.85
CA ILE A 204 -14.86 -0.29 11.16
C ILE A 204 -15.57 -1.65 11.14
N LEU A 205 -14.87 -2.69 10.69
CA LEU A 205 -15.43 -4.03 10.53
C LEU A 205 -15.59 -4.79 11.86
N HIS A 206 -15.07 -4.27 12.96
CA HIS A 206 -15.41 -4.74 14.28
C HIS A 206 -16.83 -4.31 14.71
N GLU A 207 -17.24 -3.11 14.30
CA GLU A 207 -18.53 -2.50 14.69
C GLU A 207 -19.63 -2.66 13.62
N LEU A 208 -19.25 -2.71 12.34
CA LEU A 208 -20.17 -2.79 11.21
C LEU A 208 -19.92 -4.04 10.38
N ARG A 209 -21.00 -4.66 9.92
CA ARG A 209 -20.91 -5.74 8.93
C ARG A 209 -20.57 -5.15 7.56
N LEU A 210 -19.92 -5.96 6.72
CA LEU A 210 -19.60 -5.57 5.35
C LEU A 210 -20.87 -5.23 4.54
N GLU A 211 -21.93 -5.98 4.74
CA GLU A 211 -23.23 -5.76 4.10
C GLU A 211 -23.85 -4.41 4.47
N GLU A 212 -23.62 -3.91 5.69
CA GLU A 212 -24.06 -2.57 6.11
C GLU A 212 -23.28 -1.49 5.36
N ILE A 213 -21.97 -1.66 5.20
CA ILE A 213 -21.13 -0.72 4.44
C ILE A 213 -21.58 -0.65 2.97
N MET A 214 -21.96 -1.80 2.37
CA MET A 214 -22.41 -1.86 0.98
C MET A 214 -23.80 -1.25 0.78
N ASN A 215 -24.74 -1.50 1.69
CA ASN A 215 -26.16 -1.31 1.41
C ASN A 215 -26.82 -0.13 2.14
N LEU A 216 -26.21 0.40 3.20
CA LEU A 216 -26.78 1.55 3.91
C LEU A 216 -26.75 2.82 3.03
N ASP A 217 -27.77 3.65 3.18
CA ASP A 217 -27.76 4.98 2.59
C ASP A 217 -26.61 5.84 3.16
N PRO A 218 -26.13 6.85 2.41
CA PRO A 218 -24.97 7.64 2.82
C PRO A 218 -25.10 8.28 4.20
N ALA A 219 -26.27 8.81 4.56
CA ALA A 219 -26.46 9.51 5.83
C ALA A 219 -26.44 8.55 7.03
N THR A 220 -27.09 7.38 6.90
CA THR A 220 -27.07 6.35 7.93
C THR A 220 -25.66 5.76 8.09
N LEU A 221 -24.94 5.54 7.00
CA LEU A 221 -23.57 5.05 7.04
C LEU A 221 -22.63 6.07 7.69
N GLU A 222 -22.75 7.36 7.35
CA GLU A 222 -22.00 8.45 7.95
C GLU A 222 -22.19 8.46 9.47
N PHE A 223 -23.44 8.46 9.92
CA PHE A 223 -23.76 8.46 11.33
C PHE A 223 -23.16 7.27 12.10
N LYS A 224 -23.17 6.08 11.51
CA LYS A 224 -22.57 4.88 12.13
C LYS A 224 -21.04 4.96 12.16
N LEU A 225 -20.41 5.37 11.06
CA LEU A 225 -18.95 5.46 10.97
C LEU A 225 -18.38 6.50 11.94
N LEU A 226 -19.01 7.67 12.07
CA LEU A 226 -18.57 8.73 13.00
C LEU A 226 -18.70 8.36 14.48
N LYS A 227 -19.50 7.34 14.82
CA LYS A 227 -19.57 6.81 16.20
C LYS A 227 -18.39 5.91 16.55
N ILE A 228 -17.67 5.40 15.55
CA ILE A 228 -16.53 4.50 15.78
C ILE A 228 -15.33 5.33 16.25
N LYS A 229 -14.85 5.04 17.45
CA LYS A 229 -13.69 5.73 18.01
C LYS A 229 -12.45 5.51 17.12
N GLY A 230 -11.87 6.59 16.64
CA GLY A 230 -10.70 6.57 15.76
C GLY A 230 -11.03 6.69 14.27
N ILE A 231 -12.32 6.76 13.90
CA ILE A 231 -12.77 7.07 12.54
C ILE A 231 -13.25 8.51 12.51
N GLY A 232 -12.59 9.33 11.70
CA GLY A 232 -12.90 10.75 11.54
C GLY A 232 -13.68 11.03 10.26
N LYS A 233 -14.05 12.31 10.10
CA LYS A 233 -14.87 12.79 8.97
C LYS A 233 -14.26 12.46 7.61
N VAL A 234 -12.96 12.68 7.44
CA VAL A 234 -12.25 12.40 6.16
C VAL A 234 -12.39 10.93 5.75
N ALA A 235 -12.09 9.98 6.66
CA ALA A 235 -12.22 8.55 6.36
C ALA A 235 -13.68 8.17 6.06
N THR A 236 -14.64 8.76 6.77
CA THR A 236 -16.08 8.54 6.56
C THR A 236 -16.51 9.00 5.17
N GLU A 237 -16.16 10.23 4.78
CA GLU A 237 -16.44 10.79 3.45
C GLU A 237 -15.79 9.95 2.34
N THR A 238 -14.53 9.52 2.54
CA THR A 238 -13.84 8.65 1.58
C THR A 238 -14.60 7.33 1.37
N ILE A 239 -15.01 6.65 2.44
CA ILE A 239 -15.75 5.38 2.32
C ILE A 239 -17.05 5.59 1.56
N ILE A 240 -17.82 6.61 1.90
CA ILE A 240 -19.11 6.90 1.27
C ILE A 240 -18.93 7.19 -0.21
N ASN A 241 -17.95 8.02 -0.54
CA ASN A 241 -17.72 8.48 -1.90
C ASN A 241 -17.06 7.42 -2.80
N GLU A 242 -16.21 6.56 -2.24
CA GLU A 242 -15.45 5.60 -3.03
C GLU A 242 -16.01 4.18 -3.01
N ARG A 243 -16.92 3.81 -2.09
CA ARG A 243 -17.43 2.43 -1.99
C ARG A 243 -18.00 1.89 -3.30
N HIS A 244 -18.60 2.75 -4.12
CA HIS A 244 -19.16 2.33 -5.41
C HIS A 244 -18.09 1.81 -6.37
N LEU A 245 -16.84 2.30 -6.29
CA LEU A 245 -15.71 1.86 -7.11
C LEU A 245 -15.28 0.42 -6.78
N PHE A 246 -15.55 -0.02 -5.55
CA PHE A 246 -15.14 -1.32 -5.03
C PHE A 246 -16.32 -2.28 -4.83
N MET A 247 -17.53 -1.90 -5.26
CA MET A 247 -18.73 -2.68 -4.95
C MET A 247 -18.63 -4.13 -5.40
N GLN A 248 -18.12 -4.37 -6.61
CA GLN A 248 -17.92 -5.73 -7.13
C GLN A 248 -16.93 -6.53 -6.28
N ASP A 249 -15.83 -5.89 -5.86
CA ASP A 249 -14.81 -6.53 -5.02
C ASP A 249 -15.36 -6.82 -3.62
N LEU A 250 -16.14 -5.90 -3.05
CA LEU A 250 -16.78 -6.10 -1.74
C LEU A 250 -17.80 -7.25 -1.79
N VAL A 251 -18.60 -7.37 -2.87
CA VAL A 251 -19.49 -8.50 -3.09
C VAL A 251 -18.69 -9.80 -3.17
N THR A 252 -17.67 -9.85 -4.02
CA THR A 252 -16.80 -11.04 -4.16
C THR A 252 -16.21 -11.45 -2.81
N ILE A 253 -15.67 -10.50 -2.03
CA ILE A 253 -15.13 -10.76 -0.68
C ILE A 253 -16.24 -11.26 0.25
N SER A 254 -17.45 -10.72 0.12
CA SER A 254 -18.59 -11.13 0.95
C SER A 254 -19.02 -12.59 0.71
N GLU A 255 -18.75 -13.13 -0.44
CA GLU A 255 -19.11 -14.48 -0.84
C GLU A 255 -17.99 -15.50 -0.58
N MET A 256 -16.76 -15.05 -0.25
CA MET A 256 -15.64 -15.95 0.00
C MET A 256 -15.77 -16.67 1.34
N PRO A 257 -15.82 -18.02 1.36
CA PRO A 257 -16.06 -18.80 2.59
C PRO A 257 -14.86 -18.80 3.56
N ASN A 258 -13.66 -18.51 3.05
CA ASN A 258 -12.43 -18.46 3.85
C ASN A 258 -12.19 -17.08 4.48
N VAL A 259 -13.02 -16.09 4.18
CA VAL A 259 -12.91 -14.74 4.77
C VAL A 259 -13.56 -14.75 6.16
N VAL A 260 -12.74 -14.51 7.17
CA VAL A 260 -13.19 -14.42 8.57
C VAL A 260 -13.78 -13.04 8.82
N ARG A 261 -15.06 -12.99 9.18
CA ARG A 261 -15.77 -11.74 9.50
C ARG A 261 -15.32 -11.21 10.86
N THR A 262 -14.93 -9.94 10.90
CA THR A 262 -14.45 -9.29 12.13
C THR A 262 -15.59 -8.80 13.02
N CYS A 263 -16.76 -8.49 12.44
CA CYS A 263 -17.91 -7.98 13.17
C CYS A 263 -18.40 -8.99 14.24
N GLY A 264 -18.43 -8.52 15.48
CA GLY A 264 -18.87 -9.35 16.60
C GLY A 264 -17.86 -10.40 17.08
N LEU A 265 -16.66 -10.44 16.48
CA LEU A 265 -15.59 -11.26 17.03
C LEU A 265 -15.10 -10.65 18.35
N VAL A 266 -15.34 -11.36 19.44
CA VAL A 266 -14.64 -11.06 20.69
C VAL A 266 -13.22 -11.60 20.54
N ASP A 267 -12.25 -10.70 20.47
CA ASP A 267 -10.85 -11.11 20.48
C ASP A 267 -10.49 -11.62 21.88
N ASN A 268 -10.72 -12.90 22.10
CA ASN A 268 -10.41 -13.56 23.37
C ASN A 268 -8.91 -13.83 23.55
N ARG A 269 -8.07 -13.42 22.58
CA ARG A 269 -6.62 -13.58 22.69
C ARG A 269 -6.08 -12.68 23.80
N LYS A 270 -5.14 -13.23 24.55
CA LYS A 270 -4.44 -12.51 25.60
C LYS A 270 -3.57 -11.40 25.01
N LYS A 271 -3.80 -10.17 25.41
CA LYS A 271 -3.06 -9.01 24.90
C LYS A 271 -1.66 -8.96 25.49
N ILE A 272 -0.66 -8.99 24.62
CA ILE A 272 0.75 -8.78 24.94
C ILE A 272 1.16 -7.39 24.47
N VAL A 273 1.73 -6.60 25.38
CA VAL A 273 2.38 -5.33 25.07
C VAL A 273 3.89 -5.53 25.12
N ILE A 274 4.62 -5.01 24.13
CA ILE A 274 6.09 -5.03 24.11
C ILE A 274 6.67 -3.66 24.42
N THR A 275 7.84 -3.62 25.06
CA THR A 275 8.57 -2.39 25.35
C THR A 275 10.08 -2.63 25.40
N GLY A 276 10.85 -1.67 24.85
CA GLY A 276 12.32 -1.71 24.89
C GLY A 276 12.98 -2.62 23.84
N PHE A 277 12.20 -3.28 22.98
CA PHE A 277 12.69 -4.10 21.87
C PHE A 277 11.65 -4.17 20.73
N ARG A 278 12.06 -4.66 19.56
CA ARG A 278 11.20 -5.04 18.45
C ARG A 278 11.42 -6.50 18.10
N ASP A 279 10.36 -7.18 17.75
CA ASP A 279 10.39 -8.56 17.31
C ASP A 279 9.26 -8.78 16.29
N ASP A 280 9.62 -8.69 15.03
CA ASP A 280 8.66 -8.73 13.91
C ASP A 280 8.08 -10.14 13.72
N THR A 281 8.73 -11.18 14.25
CA THR A 281 8.30 -12.57 14.14
C THR A 281 7.39 -13.01 15.30
N LEU A 282 7.45 -12.32 16.43
CA LEU A 282 6.74 -12.72 17.64
C LEU A 282 5.22 -12.80 17.42
N SER A 283 4.65 -11.86 16.69
CA SER A 283 3.20 -11.84 16.42
C SER A 283 2.72 -13.11 15.72
N ASP A 284 3.47 -13.56 14.71
CA ASP A 284 3.14 -14.76 13.93
C ASP A 284 3.30 -16.03 14.75
N LEU A 285 4.30 -16.09 15.61
CA LEU A 285 4.56 -17.24 16.49
C LEU A 285 3.50 -17.42 17.57
N VAL A 286 3.02 -16.33 18.18
CA VAL A 286 2.12 -16.43 19.34
C VAL A 286 0.64 -16.29 18.99
N SER A 287 0.30 -15.81 17.80
CA SER A 287 -1.10 -15.69 17.37
C SER A 287 -1.85 -17.04 17.36
N PRO A 288 -1.27 -18.15 16.88
CA PRO A 288 -1.89 -19.48 16.96
C PRO A 288 -2.06 -19.98 18.40
N LEU A 289 -1.28 -19.44 19.36
CA LEU A 289 -1.31 -19.79 20.77
C LEU A 289 -2.32 -18.94 21.58
N GLY A 290 -3.15 -18.15 20.91
CA GLY A 290 -4.17 -17.33 21.55
C GLY A 290 -3.64 -16.04 22.16
N TYR A 291 -2.59 -15.47 21.61
CA TYR A 291 -2.08 -14.16 22.00
C TYR A 291 -2.12 -13.17 20.82
N PHE A 292 -2.21 -11.87 21.10
CA PHE A 292 -1.93 -10.85 20.11
C PHE A 292 -0.93 -9.81 20.66
N VAL A 293 0.04 -9.43 19.83
CA VAL A 293 1.14 -8.55 20.20
C VAL A 293 0.86 -7.13 19.72
N THR A 294 1.17 -6.14 20.55
CA THR A 294 1.06 -4.73 20.22
C THR A 294 2.16 -3.92 20.90
N ASP A 295 2.59 -2.85 20.26
CA ASP A 295 3.48 -1.82 20.80
C ASP A 295 2.72 -0.66 21.47
N SER A 296 1.39 -0.72 21.52
CA SER A 296 0.54 0.28 22.14
C SER A 296 0.80 0.44 23.66
N GLY A 297 0.14 1.40 24.28
CA GLY A 297 0.24 1.60 25.72
C GLY A 297 -0.33 0.44 26.52
N VAL A 298 0.19 0.22 27.72
CA VAL A 298 -0.37 -0.73 28.70
C VAL A 298 -1.72 -0.20 29.20
N THR A 299 -2.73 -1.07 29.17
CA THR A 299 -4.11 -0.82 29.60
C THR A 299 -4.55 -1.93 30.58
N ARG A 300 -5.70 -1.79 31.23
CA ARG A 300 -6.19 -2.79 32.20
C ARG A 300 -6.51 -4.14 31.56
N ASP A 301 -6.76 -4.18 30.26
CA ASP A 301 -6.98 -5.39 29.47
C ASP A 301 -5.68 -6.04 28.95
N THR A 302 -4.52 -5.45 29.26
CA THR A 302 -3.22 -6.04 28.94
C THR A 302 -2.99 -7.25 29.83
N SER A 303 -2.72 -8.41 29.22
CA SER A 303 -2.46 -9.65 29.94
C SER A 303 -0.99 -9.77 30.37
N ILE A 304 -0.07 -9.39 29.46
CA ILE A 304 1.37 -9.52 29.67
C ILE A 304 2.09 -8.29 29.10
N LEU A 305 3.04 -7.75 29.86
CA LEU A 305 4.05 -6.81 29.33
C LEU A 305 5.36 -7.55 29.16
N LEU A 306 5.88 -7.61 27.94
CA LEU A 306 7.19 -8.18 27.64
C LEU A 306 8.27 -7.10 27.66
N ILE A 307 9.35 -7.38 28.37
CA ILE A 307 10.54 -6.54 28.53
C ILE A 307 11.79 -7.28 28.00
N PRO A 308 12.86 -6.55 27.60
CA PRO A 308 14.07 -7.19 27.05
C PRO A 308 14.85 -7.98 28.09
N GLN A 309 14.95 -7.49 29.34
CA GLN A 309 15.73 -8.09 30.43
C GLN A 309 15.19 -7.72 31.80
N PRO A 310 15.49 -8.48 32.84
CA PRO A 310 15.08 -8.16 34.21
C PRO A 310 15.58 -6.76 34.63
N GLY A 311 14.74 -6.05 35.36
CA GLY A 311 15.07 -4.68 35.82
C GLY A 311 14.94 -3.57 34.77
N PHE A 312 14.46 -3.88 33.56
CA PHE A 312 14.18 -2.86 32.54
C PHE A 312 13.10 -1.89 33.04
N ALA A 313 13.39 -0.58 32.96
CA ALA A 313 12.51 0.50 33.41
C ALA A 313 11.93 1.28 32.23
N SER A 314 10.64 1.54 32.25
CA SER A 314 9.96 2.43 31.28
C SER A 314 8.59 2.83 31.82
N SER A 315 8.02 3.89 31.27
CA SER A 315 6.65 4.32 31.61
C SER A 315 5.58 3.22 31.40
N LYS A 316 5.83 2.24 30.52
CA LYS A 316 4.97 1.08 30.33
C LYS A 316 5.10 0.09 31.48
N VAL A 317 6.29 -0.08 32.05
CA VAL A 317 6.55 -0.92 33.25
C VAL A 317 5.81 -0.33 34.47
N ASP A 318 5.91 0.97 34.69
CA ASP A 318 5.21 1.64 35.79
C ASP A 318 3.68 1.47 35.69
N LYS A 319 3.14 1.59 34.46
CA LYS A 319 1.71 1.36 34.22
C LYS A 319 1.32 -0.10 34.41
N ALA A 320 2.15 -1.05 34.01
CA ALA A 320 1.91 -2.47 34.20
C ALA A 320 1.84 -2.82 35.68
N MET A 321 2.77 -2.31 36.49
CA MET A 321 2.75 -2.45 37.95
C MET A 321 1.48 -1.84 38.55
N LYS A 322 1.11 -0.64 38.13
CA LYS A 322 -0.10 0.05 38.60
C LYS A 322 -1.40 -0.73 38.29
N TYR A 323 -1.44 -1.45 37.19
CA TYR A 323 -2.63 -2.18 36.74
C TYR A 323 -2.59 -3.67 37.13
N GLY A 324 -1.51 -4.14 37.76
CA GLY A 324 -1.34 -5.56 38.13
C GLY A 324 -1.12 -6.47 36.92
N VAL A 325 -0.58 -5.92 35.83
CA VAL A 325 -0.27 -6.68 34.59
C VAL A 325 0.97 -7.52 34.82
N GLN A 326 0.95 -8.77 34.37
CA GLN A 326 2.11 -9.65 34.43
C GLN A 326 3.26 -9.07 33.58
N ILE A 327 4.45 -8.94 34.18
CA ILE A 327 5.66 -8.49 33.50
C ILE A 327 6.58 -9.70 33.34
N GLU A 328 7.03 -9.99 32.13
CA GLU A 328 7.88 -11.14 31.82
C GLU A 328 8.97 -10.73 30.82
N THR A 329 10.15 -11.35 30.90
CA THR A 329 11.15 -11.11 29.85
C THR A 329 10.79 -11.87 28.59
N ILE A 330 11.21 -11.34 27.41
CA ILE A 330 10.98 -12.05 26.15
C ILE A 330 11.61 -13.45 26.13
N VAL A 331 12.73 -13.64 26.82
CA VAL A 331 13.44 -14.92 26.93
C VAL A 331 12.61 -15.92 27.74
N ASP A 332 12.13 -15.52 28.92
CA ASP A 332 11.32 -16.38 29.79
C ASP A 332 9.97 -16.72 29.12
N PHE A 333 9.36 -15.73 28.46
CA PHE A 333 8.13 -15.92 27.73
C PHE A 333 8.28 -16.96 26.61
N ARG A 334 9.31 -16.84 25.78
CA ARG A 334 9.59 -17.81 24.71
C ARG A 334 9.87 -19.20 25.30
N LYS A 335 10.70 -19.29 26.32
CA LYS A 335 11.00 -20.56 27.00
C LYS A 335 9.74 -21.23 27.54
N ARG A 336 8.82 -20.44 28.15
CA ARG A 336 7.56 -20.95 28.69
C ARG A 336 6.61 -21.49 27.61
N LEU A 337 6.65 -20.93 26.40
CA LEU A 337 5.81 -21.35 25.27
C LEU A 337 6.49 -22.38 24.36
N GLY A 338 7.77 -22.74 24.59
CA GLY A 338 8.52 -23.66 23.76
C GLY A 338 8.90 -23.06 22.38
N LEU A 339 9.13 -21.74 22.31
CA LEU A 339 9.44 -20.98 21.11
C LEU A 339 10.94 -20.68 20.97
#